data_98df58ca1ad2206b29ee2b36d57694ca
#
_entry.id   98df58ca1ad2206b29ee2b36d57694ca
#
_cell.length_a   1.000
_cell.length_b   1.000
_cell.length_c   1.000
_cell.angle_alpha   90.00
_cell.angle_beta   90.00
_cell.angle_gamma   90.00
#
_symmetry.space_group_name_H-M   'P 1'
#
loop_
_entity.id
_entity.type
_entity.pdbx_description
1 polymer ?
#
loop_
_entity_poly.entity_id
_entity_poly.type
_entity_poly.pdbx_seq_one_letter_code
_entity_poly.pdbx_strand_id
1 'polypeptide(L)'
;EPATEVTPPSDRRPVVAVAGGRAFTFRYPETLELLEAAGCRVQVFDPAADEHLPENTAGIYLGGGFPEVHAAALASRAELRREIADFVASGGPVVAECAGMLYLSGSVDATGMVGAIPGVAAMGPRLTLGYRRAATTRDGFYARGGEEITGHEFHRTTTQFPPGSEPGWEWETPEGPKTDGWARGAVHASYLHVHWAGHPQLAQRFAEAVHGHRLEPVAGAGIVPRGVASLGDFDLDHHGDAELADGIEDLAVNIRLTSPPQWLLAELRDVELAPYPKAGETIDVLAAWHGVEPGCVLPVAGAAEAFTLVARGLRYRHPTVIHPQFTEPEAALRAAGVLPQRVLLWPEEGFRLDVGRVPDAADLVFVGNPTNPTGVLHPADEIRRLIRPGRVIVVDEAFMDAVPGESQSLLRGDLTGVLVLRSLTKTWGLAGLRVGYVLGDPTLIAALRQIQTPWAVSTPALTAIRAICSERARSETQCWQEELRGNRDVLTADLRSLGLRVVESSAPFLLVQGPAGLREKLRKCGLGVRRGDTFPGLDSEWFRVRVPEPGLRTRLVDALGKEME
;
A
#
# COMPACT_ATOMS: atom_id res chain seq x y z
N GLU A 1 -41.63 28.92 -9.07
CA GLU A 1 -40.30 29.28 -8.55
C GLU A 1 -39.27 28.68 -9.48
N PRO A 2 -38.17 29.38 -9.79
CA PRO A 2 -37.16 28.84 -10.67
C PRO A 2 -36.52 27.61 -10.01
N ALA A 3 -36.37 26.52 -10.79
CA ALA A 3 -35.66 25.34 -10.37
C ALA A 3 -34.27 25.77 -9.85
N THR A 4 -33.92 25.39 -8.63
CA THR A 4 -32.59 25.65 -8.06
C THR A 4 -31.57 24.93 -8.93
N GLU A 5 -30.74 25.68 -9.64
CA GLU A 5 -29.66 25.10 -10.45
C GLU A 5 -28.66 24.40 -9.52
N VAL A 6 -28.39 23.14 -9.83
CA VAL A 6 -27.34 22.37 -9.16
C VAL A 6 -25.99 22.81 -9.74
N THR A 7 -25.03 23.10 -8.88
CA THR A 7 -23.71 23.58 -9.30
C THR A 7 -22.59 22.75 -8.69
N PRO A 8 -21.48 22.51 -9.43
CA PRO A 8 -20.34 21.80 -8.89
C PRO A 8 -19.73 22.53 -7.69
N PRO A 9 -19.58 21.85 -6.52
CA PRO A 9 -18.97 22.45 -5.34
C PRO A 9 -17.47 22.72 -5.48
N SER A 10 -16.79 22.06 -6.40
CA SER A 10 -15.36 22.22 -6.70
C SER A 10 -15.02 21.72 -8.11
N ASP A 11 -13.79 21.98 -8.58
CA ASP A 11 -13.29 21.49 -9.88
C ASP A 11 -13.00 19.97 -9.89
N ARG A 12 -13.09 19.29 -8.75
CA ARG A 12 -12.95 17.83 -8.64
C ARG A 12 -14.15 17.15 -9.31
N ARG A 13 -13.92 15.94 -9.82
CA ARG A 13 -15.00 15.09 -10.33
C ARG A 13 -15.03 13.74 -9.55
N PRO A 14 -15.48 13.77 -8.27
CA PRO A 14 -15.51 12.56 -7.44
C PRO A 14 -16.50 11.54 -8.00
N VAL A 15 -16.19 10.25 -7.75
CA VAL A 15 -17.04 9.15 -8.20
C VAL A 15 -18.20 8.93 -7.25
N VAL A 16 -19.41 8.88 -7.80
CA VAL A 16 -20.58 8.35 -7.11
C VAL A 16 -20.88 6.96 -7.67
N ALA A 17 -20.75 5.93 -6.82
CA ALA A 17 -21.17 4.58 -7.16
C ALA A 17 -22.69 4.47 -7.06
N VAL A 18 -23.34 4.08 -8.15
CA VAL A 18 -24.80 3.98 -8.24
C VAL A 18 -25.18 2.51 -8.43
N ALA A 19 -25.98 1.97 -7.53
CA ALA A 19 -26.46 0.58 -7.65
C ALA A 19 -27.36 0.41 -8.88
N GLY A 20 -27.13 -0.67 -9.61
CA GLY A 20 -27.88 -1.09 -10.78
C GLY A 20 -28.08 -2.61 -10.82
N GLY A 21 -28.33 -3.17 -12.00
CA GLY A 21 -28.54 -4.59 -12.20
C GLY A 21 -29.92 -5.07 -11.78
N ARG A 22 -30.06 -6.39 -11.58
CA ARG A 22 -31.38 -7.05 -11.39
C ARG A 22 -32.02 -6.75 -10.04
N ALA A 23 -31.21 -6.50 -9.02
CA ALA A 23 -31.70 -6.23 -7.67
C ALA A 23 -32.08 -4.75 -7.46
N PHE A 24 -31.53 -3.82 -8.29
CA PHE A 24 -31.70 -2.38 -8.18
C PHE A 24 -32.20 -1.80 -9.51
N THR A 25 -33.46 -2.09 -9.82
CA THR A 25 -34.08 -1.75 -11.11
C THR A 25 -34.75 -0.39 -11.13
N PHE A 26 -35.00 0.20 -9.96
CA PHE A 26 -35.75 1.44 -9.83
C PHE A 26 -34.84 2.60 -9.45
N ARG A 27 -34.57 3.47 -10.39
CA ARG A 27 -33.85 4.73 -10.22
C ARG A 27 -34.34 5.73 -11.25
N TYR A 28 -34.40 7.00 -10.86
CA TYR A 28 -34.75 8.08 -11.76
C TYR A 28 -33.53 8.48 -12.60
N PRO A 29 -33.64 8.60 -13.94
CA PRO A 29 -32.57 9.13 -14.78
C PRO A 29 -32.09 10.50 -14.33
N GLU A 30 -33.01 11.37 -13.89
CA GLU A 30 -32.75 12.73 -13.43
C GLU A 30 -31.85 12.77 -12.18
N THR A 31 -31.87 11.75 -11.36
CA THR A 31 -30.93 11.65 -10.23
C THR A 31 -29.49 11.57 -10.71
N LEU A 32 -29.23 10.82 -11.80
CA LEU A 32 -27.89 10.70 -12.39
C LEU A 32 -27.48 12.01 -13.06
N GLU A 33 -28.39 12.63 -13.81
CA GLU A 33 -28.15 13.91 -14.49
C GLU A 33 -27.84 15.02 -13.48
N LEU A 34 -28.55 15.09 -12.36
CA LEU A 34 -28.29 16.06 -11.30
C LEU A 34 -26.94 15.84 -10.62
N LEU A 35 -26.53 14.60 -10.39
CA LEU A 35 -25.21 14.27 -9.86
C LEU A 35 -24.09 14.68 -10.82
N GLU A 36 -24.27 14.45 -12.12
CA GLU A 36 -23.32 14.88 -13.15
C GLU A 36 -23.27 16.41 -13.27
N ALA A 37 -24.42 17.09 -13.22
CA ALA A 37 -24.50 18.55 -13.19
C ALA A 37 -23.83 19.14 -11.94
N ALA A 38 -23.89 18.43 -10.79
CA ALA A 38 -23.18 18.79 -9.56
C ALA A 38 -21.67 18.46 -9.61
N GLY A 39 -21.11 18.10 -10.77
CA GLY A 39 -19.69 17.85 -10.97
C GLY A 39 -19.22 16.47 -10.54
N CYS A 40 -20.11 15.55 -10.17
CA CYS A 40 -19.76 14.17 -9.87
C CYS A 40 -19.57 13.35 -11.17
N ARG A 41 -18.85 12.25 -11.05
CA ARG A 41 -18.77 11.22 -12.08
C ARG A 41 -19.58 10.01 -11.63
N VAL A 42 -20.68 9.74 -12.32
CA VAL A 42 -21.54 8.59 -12.00
C VAL A 42 -20.94 7.30 -12.58
N GLN A 43 -20.82 6.27 -11.74
CA GLN A 43 -20.44 4.92 -12.15
C GLN A 43 -21.46 3.91 -11.59
N VAL A 44 -22.08 3.16 -12.52
CA VAL A 44 -23.06 2.12 -12.14
C VAL A 44 -22.32 0.83 -11.84
N PHE A 45 -22.73 0.15 -10.74
CA PHE A 45 -22.29 -1.19 -10.39
C PHE A 45 -23.50 -2.10 -10.08
N ASP A 46 -23.33 -3.41 -10.25
CA ASP A 46 -24.36 -4.40 -9.95
C ASP A 46 -24.03 -5.14 -8.64
N PRO A 47 -24.71 -4.82 -7.52
CA PRO A 47 -24.44 -5.47 -6.24
C PRO A 47 -24.65 -7.00 -6.22
N ALA A 48 -25.34 -7.56 -7.22
CA ALA A 48 -25.56 -9.00 -7.34
C ALA A 48 -24.52 -9.70 -8.24
N ALA A 49 -23.72 -8.94 -9.02
CA ALA A 49 -22.78 -9.46 -10.00
C ALA A 49 -21.33 -9.03 -9.74
N ASP A 50 -21.11 -7.77 -9.37
CA ASP A 50 -19.77 -7.21 -9.16
C ASP A 50 -19.17 -7.68 -7.83
N GLU A 51 -17.85 -7.74 -7.78
CA GLU A 51 -17.11 -8.14 -6.58
C GLU A 51 -16.64 -6.93 -5.76
N HIS A 52 -16.56 -5.75 -6.38
CA HIS A 52 -16.02 -4.53 -5.79
C HIS A 52 -16.85 -3.30 -6.15
N LEU A 53 -16.75 -2.25 -5.30
CA LEU A 53 -17.24 -0.92 -5.64
C LEU A 53 -16.41 -0.32 -6.81
N PRO A 54 -16.99 0.60 -7.60
CA PRO A 54 -16.22 1.40 -8.55
C PRO A 54 -15.03 2.09 -7.90
N GLU A 55 -13.91 2.11 -8.61
CA GLU A 55 -12.70 2.76 -8.10
C GLU A 55 -12.92 4.23 -7.75
N ASN A 56 -12.28 4.68 -6.67
CA ASN A 56 -12.36 6.05 -6.17
C ASN A 56 -13.79 6.50 -5.81
N THR A 57 -14.63 5.55 -5.39
CA THR A 57 -15.97 5.85 -4.90
C THR A 57 -15.90 6.83 -3.72
N ALA A 58 -16.41 8.04 -3.92
CA ALA A 58 -16.48 9.09 -2.91
C ALA A 58 -17.90 9.30 -2.36
N GLY A 59 -18.90 8.63 -2.95
CA GLY A 59 -20.29 8.59 -2.50
C GLY A 59 -21.00 7.36 -3.05
N ILE A 60 -22.03 6.88 -2.35
CA ILE A 60 -22.83 5.72 -2.80
C ILE A 60 -24.31 6.12 -2.84
N TYR A 61 -24.96 5.84 -3.98
CA TYR A 61 -26.41 5.92 -4.12
C TYR A 61 -26.98 4.53 -4.41
N LEU A 62 -27.85 4.06 -3.53
CA LEU A 62 -28.54 2.79 -3.63
C LEU A 62 -30.04 3.06 -3.86
N GLY A 63 -30.50 2.88 -5.06
CA GLY A 63 -31.90 3.11 -5.43
C GLY A 63 -32.85 2.00 -5.02
N GLY A 64 -34.06 2.02 -5.58
CA GLY A 64 -35.08 1.01 -5.34
C GLY A 64 -34.91 -0.25 -6.17
N GLY A 65 -35.67 -1.29 -5.81
CA GLY A 65 -35.65 -2.57 -6.49
C GLY A 65 -36.26 -3.69 -5.63
N PHE A 66 -35.78 -4.94 -5.84
CA PHE A 66 -36.31 -6.15 -5.21
C PHE A 66 -35.19 -7.00 -4.59
N PRO A 67 -34.49 -6.49 -3.55
CA PRO A 67 -33.36 -7.19 -2.95
C PRO A 67 -33.79 -8.51 -2.29
N GLU A 68 -35.03 -8.63 -1.82
CA GLU A 68 -35.57 -9.85 -1.25
C GLU A 68 -35.64 -11.00 -2.27
N VAL A 69 -35.91 -10.69 -3.55
CA VAL A 69 -35.89 -11.68 -4.64
C VAL A 69 -34.48 -12.14 -5.00
N HIS A 70 -33.50 -11.27 -4.80
CA HIS A 70 -32.11 -11.50 -5.14
C HIS A 70 -31.21 -11.71 -3.91
N ALA A 71 -31.79 -11.96 -2.74
CA ALA A 71 -31.10 -11.99 -1.45
C ALA A 71 -29.90 -12.94 -1.44
N ALA A 72 -30.03 -14.15 -2.01
CA ALA A 72 -28.92 -15.11 -2.08
C ALA A 72 -27.75 -14.61 -2.94
N ALA A 73 -28.02 -13.96 -4.07
CA ALA A 73 -26.99 -13.41 -4.95
C ALA A 73 -26.26 -12.23 -4.27
N LEU A 74 -27.00 -11.32 -3.65
CA LEU A 74 -26.46 -10.19 -2.88
C LEU A 74 -25.61 -10.69 -1.69
N ALA A 75 -26.11 -11.69 -0.95
CA ALA A 75 -25.40 -12.27 0.18
C ALA A 75 -24.10 -12.98 -0.21
N SER A 76 -24.02 -13.54 -1.41
CA SER A 76 -22.82 -14.23 -1.92
C SER A 76 -21.65 -13.28 -2.20
N ARG A 77 -21.89 -11.97 -2.38
CA ARG A 77 -20.86 -10.95 -2.65
C ARG A 77 -20.24 -10.41 -1.36
N ALA A 78 -19.57 -11.29 -0.62
CA ALA A 78 -19.05 -10.96 0.71
C ALA A 78 -18.04 -9.81 0.70
N GLU A 79 -17.20 -9.73 -0.34
CA GLU A 79 -16.18 -8.68 -0.50
C GLU A 79 -16.84 -7.33 -0.72
N LEU A 80 -17.72 -7.22 -1.70
CA LEU A 80 -18.45 -5.98 -1.99
C LEU A 80 -19.25 -5.48 -0.78
N ARG A 81 -19.92 -6.40 -0.04
CA ARG A 81 -20.66 -6.03 1.18
C ARG A 81 -19.73 -5.46 2.25
N ARG A 82 -18.53 -6.04 2.39
CA ARG A 82 -17.53 -5.53 3.34
C ARG A 82 -17.03 -4.16 2.91
N GLU A 83 -16.73 -3.93 1.63
CA GLU A 83 -16.31 -2.62 1.12
C GLU A 83 -17.38 -1.54 1.36
N ILE A 84 -18.65 -1.84 1.14
CA ILE A 84 -19.75 -0.91 1.42
C ILE A 84 -19.84 -0.62 2.93
N ALA A 85 -19.71 -1.64 3.78
CA ALA A 85 -19.72 -1.46 5.23
C ALA A 85 -18.55 -0.61 5.71
N ASP A 86 -17.34 -0.84 5.18
CA ASP A 86 -16.12 -0.09 5.47
C ASP A 86 -16.24 1.36 4.98
N PHE A 87 -16.82 1.58 3.80
CA PHE A 87 -17.10 2.92 3.27
C PHE A 87 -18.03 3.71 4.19
N VAL A 88 -19.10 3.08 4.67
CA VAL A 88 -20.01 3.68 5.67
C VAL A 88 -19.27 3.97 6.99
N ALA A 89 -18.49 3.01 7.48
CA ALA A 89 -17.73 3.15 8.73
C ALA A 89 -16.69 4.26 8.66
N SER A 90 -16.12 4.54 7.48
CA SER A 90 -15.18 5.64 7.25
C SER A 90 -15.86 7.02 7.16
N GLY A 91 -17.19 7.09 7.29
CA GLY A 91 -17.95 8.33 7.16
C GLY A 91 -18.25 8.74 5.71
N GLY A 92 -18.15 7.81 4.78
CA GLY A 92 -18.51 8.03 3.38
C GLY A 92 -20.01 8.33 3.21
N PRO A 93 -20.39 9.35 2.37
CA PRO A 93 -21.78 9.73 2.17
C PRO A 93 -22.57 8.67 1.38
N VAL A 94 -23.66 8.20 1.98
CA VAL A 94 -24.55 7.19 1.39
C VAL A 94 -26.01 7.64 1.48
N VAL A 95 -26.69 7.61 0.32
CA VAL A 95 -28.15 7.73 0.23
C VAL A 95 -28.71 6.40 -0.26
N ALA A 96 -29.69 5.86 0.47
CA ALA A 96 -30.26 4.55 0.21
C ALA A 96 -31.80 4.58 0.25
N GLU A 97 -32.45 4.25 -0.86
CA GLU A 97 -33.89 4.27 -1.01
C GLU A 97 -34.44 2.83 -1.15
N CYS A 98 -35.47 2.49 -0.37
CA CYS A 98 -36.19 1.21 -0.43
C CYS A 98 -35.24 -0.02 -0.46
N ALA A 99 -34.98 -0.58 -1.63
CA ALA A 99 -34.03 -1.69 -1.81
C ALA A 99 -32.63 -1.37 -1.26
N GLY A 100 -32.19 -0.14 -1.42
CA GLY A 100 -30.90 0.34 -0.89
C GLY A 100 -30.83 0.27 0.62
N MET A 101 -31.88 0.69 1.32
CA MET A 101 -31.96 0.59 2.78
C MET A 101 -31.98 -0.88 3.22
N LEU A 102 -32.73 -1.72 2.55
CA LEU A 102 -32.79 -3.16 2.84
C LEU A 102 -31.40 -3.81 2.67
N TYR A 103 -30.69 -3.44 1.63
CA TYR A 103 -29.35 -3.97 1.37
C TYR A 103 -28.29 -3.47 2.38
N LEU A 104 -28.42 -2.23 2.87
CA LEU A 104 -27.54 -1.72 3.94
C LEU A 104 -27.83 -2.33 5.31
N SER A 105 -29.04 -2.87 5.53
CA SER A 105 -29.49 -3.47 6.80
C SER A 105 -28.69 -4.74 7.16
N GLY A 106 -28.84 -5.21 8.38
CA GLY A 106 -28.18 -6.43 8.86
C GLY A 106 -28.68 -7.69 8.16
N SER A 107 -29.99 -7.76 7.87
CA SER A 107 -30.58 -8.91 7.15
C SER A 107 -31.93 -8.58 6.53
N VAL A 108 -32.30 -9.40 5.52
CA VAL A 108 -33.65 -9.48 4.91
C VAL A 108 -34.08 -10.94 4.95
N ASP A 109 -35.22 -11.26 5.56
CA ASP A 109 -35.72 -12.63 5.76
C ASP A 109 -34.63 -13.61 6.25
N ALA A 110 -33.91 -13.21 7.29
CA ALA A 110 -32.76 -13.92 7.86
C ALA A 110 -31.53 -14.08 6.93
N THR A 111 -31.54 -13.59 5.70
CA THR A 111 -30.37 -13.55 4.81
C THR A 111 -29.53 -12.33 5.14
N GLY A 112 -28.26 -12.53 5.50
CA GLY A 112 -27.33 -11.45 5.84
C GLY A 112 -27.05 -10.51 4.67
N MET A 113 -27.17 -9.20 4.91
CA MET A 113 -26.91 -8.12 3.96
C MET A 113 -25.62 -7.38 4.33
N VAL A 114 -25.47 -6.12 3.97
CA VAL A 114 -24.24 -5.34 4.25
C VAL A 114 -23.98 -5.19 5.75
N GLY A 115 -25.02 -4.95 6.55
CA GLY A 115 -24.88 -4.75 7.99
C GLY A 115 -24.32 -3.39 8.39
N ALA A 116 -24.34 -2.41 7.49
CA ALA A 116 -23.85 -1.05 7.74
C ALA A 116 -24.81 -0.21 8.60
N ILE A 117 -26.10 -0.55 8.60
CA ILE A 117 -27.11 0.02 9.48
C ILE A 117 -27.78 -1.08 10.31
N PRO A 118 -28.26 -0.79 11.55
CA PRO A 118 -28.74 -1.81 12.47
C PRO A 118 -30.19 -2.25 12.20
N GLY A 119 -30.63 -2.23 10.95
CA GLY A 119 -31.97 -2.64 10.54
C GLY A 119 -32.06 -4.15 10.36
N VAL A 120 -33.21 -4.73 10.73
CA VAL A 120 -33.60 -6.12 10.41
C VAL A 120 -34.90 -6.07 9.64
N ALA A 121 -34.89 -6.53 8.40
CA ALA A 121 -36.03 -6.48 7.51
C ALA A 121 -36.64 -7.87 7.29
N ALA A 122 -37.93 -7.91 7.12
CA ALA A 122 -38.70 -9.11 6.78
C ALA A 122 -39.85 -8.79 5.83
N MET A 123 -40.26 -9.78 5.04
CA MET A 123 -41.47 -9.68 4.20
C MET A 123 -42.72 -9.50 5.07
N GLY A 124 -43.49 -8.45 4.77
CA GLY A 124 -44.76 -8.18 5.40
C GLY A 124 -45.95 -8.74 4.64
N PRO A 125 -47.12 -8.88 5.31
CA PRO A 125 -48.32 -9.46 4.70
C PRO A 125 -49.02 -8.50 3.73
N ARG A 126 -48.75 -7.21 3.80
CA ARG A 126 -49.43 -6.16 3.04
C ARG A 126 -48.47 -5.34 2.20
N LEU A 127 -48.91 -4.89 1.02
CA LEU A 127 -48.22 -3.90 0.21
C LEU A 127 -48.46 -2.52 0.82
N THR A 128 -47.40 -1.79 1.07
CA THR A 128 -47.41 -0.34 1.37
C THR A 128 -47.18 0.42 0.08
N LEU A 129 -48.17 1.24 -0.30
CA LEU A 129 -48.10 2.08 -1.51
C LEU A 129 -48.71 3.45 -1.22
N GLY A 130 -48.06 4.52 -1.60
CA GLY A 130 -48.66 5.85 -1.55
C GLY A 130 -47.64 6.97 -1.59
N TYR A 131 -48.13 8.16 -1.96
CA TYR A 131 -47.36 9.39 -1.87
C TYR A 131 -47.28 9.88 -0.43
N ARG A 132 -46.14 10.48 -0.07
CA ARG A 132 -45.90 11.05 1.25
C ARG A 132 -45.37 12.46 1.12
N ARG A 133 -45.82 13.32 2.05
CA ARG A 133 -45.14 14.59 2.35
C ARG A 133 -44.44 14.38 3.67
N ALA A 134 -43.13 14.34 3.62
CA ALA A 134 -42.29 13.97 4.75
C ALA A 134 -41.29 15.08 5.08
N ALA A 135 -40.86 15.11 6.32
CA ALA A 135 -39.79 15.98 6.79
C ALA A 135 -38.81 15.18 7.66
N THR A 136 -37.58 15.65 7.79
CA THR A 136 -36.67 15.15 8.82
C THR A 136 -36.73 16.07 10.04
N THR A 137 -36.57 15.50 11.21
CA THR A 137 -36.62 16.25 12.49
C THR A 137 -35.29 16.90 12.83
N ARG A 138 -34.21 16.58 12.11
CA ARG A 138 -32.84 17.02 12.40
C ARG A 138 -32.09 17.41 11.14
N ASP A 139 -31.09 18.30 11.33
CA ASP A 139 -30.13 18.59 10.30
C ASP A 139 -29.24 17.38 10.04
N GLY A 140 -29.09 17.00 8.77
CA GLY A 140 -28.19 15.97 8.30
C GLY A 140 -27.39 16.43 7.08
N PHE A 141 -26.48 15.61 6.61
CA PHE A 141 -25.71 15.92 5.39
C PHE A 141 -26.61 16.01 4.14
N TYR A 142 -27.74 15.28 4.11
CA TYR A 142 -28.64 15.13 2.98
C TYR A 142 -29.87 16.04 3.07
N ALA A 143 -30.52 16.12 4.23
CA ALA A 143 -31.72 16.92 4.47
C ALA A 143 -31.61 17.77 5.72
N ARG A 144 -32.35 18.86 5.80
CA ARG A 144 -32.38 19.78 6.95
C ARG A 144 -33.64 19.62 7.77
N GLY A 145 -33.52 19.79 9.09
CA GLY A 145 -34.64 19.69 10.02
C GLY A 145 -35.81 20.59 9.64
N GLY A 146 -37.01 20.03 9.58
CA GLY A 146 -38.23 20.73 9.18
C GLY A 146 -38.40 20.97 7.67
N GLU A 147 -37.45 20.57 6.84
CA GLU A 147 -37.58 20.65 5.38
C GLU A 147 -38.56 19.61 4.87
N GLU A 148 -39.65 20.06 4.24
CA GLU A 148 -40.65 19.19 3.63
C GLU A 148 -40.22 18.71 2.26
N ILE A 149 -40.32 17.40 2.03
CA ILE A 149 -40.12 16.76 0.73
C ILE A 149 -41.34 15.91 0.36
N THR A 150 -41.47 15.64 -0.94
CA THR A 150 -42.47 14.70 -1.45
C THR A 150 -41.80 13.49 -2.04
N GLY A 151 -42.35 12.31 -1.74
CA GLY A 151 -41.86 11.04 -2.25
C GLY A 151 -42.99 10.00 -2.28
N HIS A 152 -42.65 8.75 -2.58
CA HIS A 152 -43.61 7.67 -2.50
C HIS A 152 -42.99 6.42 -1.85
N GLU A 153 -43.82 5.65 -1.18
CA GLU A 153 -43.51 4.29 -0.70
C GLU A 153 -44.04 3.25 -1.68
N PHE A 154 -43.24 2.22 -1.95
CA PHE A 154 -43.69 1.03 -2.67
C PHE A 154 -42.90 -0.19 -2.20
N HIS A 155 -43.40 -0.89 -1.17
CA HIS A 155 -42.70 -2.05 -0.59
C HIS A 155 -43.68 -3.00 0.10
N ARG A 156 -43.26 -4.25 0.26
CA ARG A 156 -43.94 -5.25 1.13
C ARG A 156 -43.16 -5.56 2.39
N THR A 157 -41.90 -5.22 2.43
CA THR A 157 -41.03 -5.46 3.59
C THR A 157 -41.33 -4.48 4.73
N THR A 158 -40.98 -4.88 5.94
CA THR A 158 -40.95 -4.03 7.13
C THR A 158 -39.56 -4.11 7.72
N THR A 159 -38.99 -2.99 8.13
CA THR A 159 -37.66 -2.93 8.77
C THR A 159 -37.83 -2.49 10.22
N GLN A 160 -37.20 -3.21 11.13
CA GLN A 160 -37.12 -2.86 12.54
C GLN A 160 -35.73 -2.32 12.87
N PHE A 161 -35.70 -1.18 13.51
CA PHE A 161 -34.48 -0.57 14.03
C PHE A 161 -34.47 -0.64 15.56
N PRO A 162 -33.29 -0.67 16.22
CA PRO A 162 -33.19 -0.62 17.68
C PRO A 162 -33.86 0.62 18.26
N PRO A 163 -34.41 0.57 19.49
CA PRO A 163 -34.96 1.73 20.17
C PRO A 163 -33.96 2.88 20.27
N GLY A 164 -34.41 4.09 19.98
CA GLY A 164 -33.54 5.28 19.97
C GLY A 164 -32.77 5.50 18.66
N SER A 165 -33.07 4.73 17.61
CA SER A 165 -32.56 5.03 16.27
C SER A 165 -33.13 6.34 15.75
N GLU A 166 -32.32 7.08 15.00
CA GLU A 166 -32.73 8.33 14.37
C GLU A 166 -33.37 8.04 13.02
N PRO A 167 -34.66 8.39 12.79
CA PRO A 167 -35.34 8.11 11.53
C PRO A 167 -34.82 9.03 10.42
N GLY A 168 -34.90 8.56 9.18
CA GLY A 168 -34.63 9.36 7.99
C GLY A 168 -35.70 10.40 7.73
N TRP A 169 -36.96 9.97 7.81
CA TRP A 169 -38.13 10.79 7.54
C TRP A 169 -39.23 10.58 8.57
N GLU A 170 -40.11 11.59 8.68
CA GLU A 170 -41.34 11.56 9.46
C GLU A 170 -42.48 12.20 8.66
N TRP A 171 -43.68 11.65 8.76
CA TRP A 171 -44.89 12.20 8.15
C TRP A 171 -46.14 11.85 8.94
N GLU A 172 -47.18 12.65 8.79
CA GLU A 172 -48.46 12.41 9.42
C GLU A 172 -49.29 11.34 8.68
N THR A 173 -49.92 10.46 9.45
CA THR A 173 -50.93 9.49 8.97
C THR A 173 -52.21 9.64 9.76
N PRO A 174 -53.36 9.08 9.28
CA PRO A 174 -54.61 9.08 10.06
C PRO A 174 -54.50 8.44 11.45
N GLU A 175 -53.50 7.54 11.61
CA GLU A 175 -53.21 6.86 12.88
C GLU A 175 -52.21 7.57 13.75
N GLY A 176 -51.71 8.72 13.32
CA GLY A 176 -50.68 9.53 13.99
C GLY A 176 -49.35 9.63 13.22
N PRO A 177 -48.33 10.30 13.79
CA PRO A 177 -47.04 10.46 13.15
C PRO A 177 -46.35 9.10 12.93
N LYS A 178 -45.83 8.90 11.72
CA LYS A 178 -45.05 7.73 11.33
C LYS A 178 -43.61 8.15 11.02
N THR A 179 -42.67 7.40 11.53
CA THR A 179 -41.27 7.54 11.23
C THR A 179 -40.78 6.41 10.32
N ASP A 180 -39.80 6.70 9.47
CA ASP A 180 -39.24 5.76 8.52
C ASP A 180 -37.73 5.92 8.38
N GLY A 181 -37.07 4.77 8.21
CA GLY A 181 -35.67 4.73 7.85
C GLY A 181 -34.70 4.96 9.00
N TRP A 182 -33.49 5.32 8.63
CA TRP A 182 -32.36 5.53 9.53
C TRP A 182 -31.45 6.63 8.96
N ALA A 183 -31.15 7.64 9.78
CA ALA A 183 -30.23 8.72 9.40
C ALA A 183 -29.23 9.01 10.52
N ARG A 184 -27.96 8.74 10.26
CA ARG A 184 -26.88 9.03 11.21
C ARG A 184 -25.54 9.22 10.48
N GLY A 185 -24.78 10.24 10.90
CA GLY A 185 -23.51 10.55 10.28
C GLY A 185 -23.69 10.94 8.81
N ALA A 186 -23.01 10.24 7.92
CA ALA A 186 -23.08 10.45 6.48
C ALA A 186 -24.00 9.42 5.76
N VAL A 187 -24.91 8.77 6.46
CA VAL A 187 -25.88 7.83 5.88
C VAL A 187 -27.29 8.34 6.05
N HIS A 188 -28.08 8.29 4.96
CA HIS A 188 -29.51 8.52 4.95
C HIS A 188 -30.20 7.37 4.21
N ALA A 189 -31.00 6.59 4.90
CA ALA A 189 -31.65 5.38 4.38
C ALA A 189 -33.14 5.35 4.73
N SER A 190 -34.05 5.08 3.78
CA SER A 190 -35.48 5.02 4.03
C SER A 190 -36.22 4.19 2.98
N TYR A 191 -37.50 3.85 3.24
CA TYR A 191 -38.36 3.29 2.20
C TYR A 191 -38.82 4.32 1.17
N LEU A 192 -38.72 5.61 1.50
CA LEU A 192 -39.24 6.68 0.67
C LEU A 192 -38.37 6.87 -0.58
N HIS A 193 -38.97 6.78 -1.74
CA HIS A 193 -38.38 7.16 -3.02
C HIS A 193 -38.61 8.64 -3.26
N VAL A 194 -37.53 9.41 -3.43
CA VAL A 194 -37.58 10.83 -3.67
C VAL A 194 -37.15 11.15 -5.11
N HIS A 195 -38.01 11.86 -5.85
CA HIS A 195 -37.65 12.34 -7.17
C HIS A 195 -36.83 13.63 -7.05
N TRP A 196 -35.52 13.53 -7.22
CA TRP A 196 -34.59 14.63 -6.95
C TRP A 196 -34.78 15.85 -7.86
N ALA A 197 -35.35 15.70 -9.08
CA ALA A 197 -35.69 16.87 -9.89
C ALA A 197 -36.79 17.75 -9.25
N GLY A 198 -37.62 17.18 -8.37
CA GLY A 198 -38.54 17.95 -7.55
C GLY A 198 -37.90 18.56 -6.29
N HIS A 199 -36.71 18.09 -5.92
CA HIS A 199 -35.96 18.47 -4.73
C HIS A 199 -34.47 18.57 -5.00
N PRO A 200 -34.03 19.43 -5.96
CA PRO A 200 -32.63 19.48 -6.43
C PRO A 200 -31.62 19.85 -5.32
N GLN A 201 -32.07 20.50 -4.24
CA GLN A 201 -31.25 20.79 -3.08
C GLN A 201 -30.74 19.52 -2.35
N LEU A 202 -31.43 18.39 -2.47
CA LEU A 202 -30.98 17.10 -1.93
C LEU A 202 -29.80 16.55 -2.75
N ALA A 203 -29.90 16.64 -4.08
CA ALA A 203 -28.79 16.30 -4.98
C ALA A 203 -27.57 17.18 -4.71
N GLN A 204 -27.79 18.50 -4.56
CA GLN A 204 -26.72 19.46 -4.28
C GLN A 204 -25.99 19.11 -2.98
N ARG A 205 -26.71 18.88 -1.89
CA ARG A 205 -26.10 18.56 -0.58
C ARG A 205 -25.39 17.19 -0.59
N PHE A 206 -25.97 16.20 -1.25
CA PHE A 206 -25.29 14.94 -1.42
C PHE A 206 -23.97 15.12 -2.20
N ALA A 207 -23.99 15.86 -3.29
CA ALA A 207 -22.78 16.18 -4.06
C ALA A 207 -21.77 16.99 -3.22
N GLU A 208 -22.20 17.95 -2.41
CA GLU A 208 -21.33 18.70 -1.48
C GLU A 208 -20.64 17.75 -0.49
N ALA A 209 -21.38 16.80 0.08
CA ALA A 209 -20.82 15.78 0.96
C ALA A 209 -19.81 14.88 0.22
N VAL A 210 -20.11 14.46 -1.00
CA VAL A 210 -19.23 13.67 -1.87
C VAL A 210 -17.95 14.43 -2.23
N HIS A 211 -18.06 15.71 -2.60
CA HIS A 211 -16.90 16.57 -2.88
C HIS A 211 -16.07 16.86 -1.63
N GLY A 212 -16.72 16.96 -0.46
CA GLY A 212 -16.07 17.17 0.83
C GLY A 212 -15.46 15.90 1.41
N HIS A 213 -15.94 14.73 1.00
CA HIS A 213 -15.40 13.46 1.48
C HIS A 213 -13.98 13.29 0.96
N ARG A 214 -13.03 13.26 1.89
CA ARG A 214 -11.67 12.85 1.60
C ARG A 214 -11.67 11.34 1.68
N LEU A 215 -11.33 10.71 0.57
CA LEU A 215 -10.99 9.28 0.57
C LEU A 215 -9.76 9.12 1.48
N GLU A 216 -9.98 8.89 2.76
CA GLU A 216 -8.98 8.20 3.56
C GLU A 216 -8.85 6.83 2.90
N PRO A 217 -7.63 6.36 2.59
CA PRO A 217 -7.47 5.06 1.95
C PRO A 217 -8.12 3.99 2.83
N VAL A 218 -9.27 3.49 2.40
CA VAL A 218 -9.90 2.33 3.06
C VAL A 218 -8.97 1.15 2.85
N ALA A 219 -8.51 0.55 3.95
CA ALA A 219 -7.77 -0.70 3.92
C ALA A 219 -8.70 -1.83 3.42
N GLY A 220 -8.67 -2.07 2.11
CA GLY A 220 -9.48 -3.12 1.45
C GLY A 220 -9.21 -3.11 -0.05
N ALA A 221 -8.34 -3.99 -0.45
CA ALA A 221 -8.10 -4.60 -1.76
C ALA A 221 -8.90 -4.07 -2.97
N GLY A 222 -8.54 -2.89 -3.46
CA GLY A 222 -8.76 -2.52 -4.85
C GLY A 222 -7.42 -2.53 -5.59
N ILE A 223 -7.35 -3.10 -6.79
CA ILE A 223 -6.18 -2.96 -7.66
C ILE A 223 -6.06 -1.48 -8.01
N VAL A 224 -5.16 -0.76 -7.36
CA VAL A 224 -4.78 0.59 -7.79
C VAL A 224 -3.75 0.43 -8.90
N PRO A 225 -3.98 0.91 -10.12
CA PRO A 225 -2.95 0.92 -11.15
C PRO A 225 -1.74 1.71 -10.65
N ARG A 226 -0.55 1.17 -10.78
CA ARG A 226 0.70 1.91 -10.56
C ARG A 226 0.62 3.23 -11.34
N GLY A 227 0.63 4.36 -10.65
CA GLY A 227 0.62 5.68 -11.26
C GLY A 227 -0.38 6.68 -10.71
N VAL A 228 -1.32 6.30 -9.82
CA VAL A 228 -2.34 7.22 -9.27
C VAL A 228 -2.11 7.56 -7.79
N ALA A 229 -1.18 6.92 -7.12
CA ALA A 229 -0.90 7.19 -5.72
C ALA A 229 0.32 8.08 -5.51
N SER A 230 0.38 9.24 -6.14
CA SER A 230 1.22 10.33 -5.65
C SER A 230 0.48 11.11 -4.56
N LEU A 231 0.02 10.42 -3.55
CA LEU A 231 -0.43 11.02 -2.28
C LEU A 231 0.63 10.77 -1.21
N GLY A 232 1.88 11.01 -1.56
CA GLY A 232 2.99 11.01 -0.62
C GLY A 232 3.95 12.10 -1.01
N ASP A 233 4.54 12.76 -0.02
CA ASP A 233 5.54 13.81 -0.17
C ASP A 233 6.85 13.31 -0.82
N PHE A 234 6.94 12.02 -1.20
CA PHE A 234 8.15 11.37 -1.69
C PHE A 234 7.87 10.55 -2.95
N ASP A 235 8.78 10.64 -3.93
CA ASP A 235 8.79 9.79 -5.12
C ASP A 235 9.40 8.42 -4.78
N LEU A 236 8.54 7.49 -4.34
CA LEU A 236 8.94 6.15 -3.90
C LEU A 236 9.43 5.26 -5.06
N ASP A 237 9.04 5.55 -6.28
CA ASP A 237 9.39 4.78 -7.47
C ASP A 237 10.72 5.22 -8.09
N HIS A 238 11.34 6.29 -7.59
CA HIS A 238 12.64 6.75 -8.07
C HIS A 238 13.76 5.85 -7.57
N HIS A 239 14.53 5.26 -8.47
CA HIS A 239 15.68 4.40 -8.17
C HIS A 239 17.00 4.97 -8.68
N GLY A 240 18.13 4.36 -8.29
CA GLY A 240 19.46 4.87 -8.60
C GLY A 240 19.80 4.89 -10.10
N ASP A 241 19.22 4.01 -10.88
CA ASP A 241 19.36 3.97 -12.34
C ASP A 241 18.74 5.16 -13.06
N ALA A 242 17.74 5.80 -12.46
CA ALA A 242 17.16 7.06 -12.97
C ALA A 242 18.14 8.26 -12.89
N GLU A 243 19.23 8.14 -12.14
CA GLU A 243 20.29 9.16 -12.07
C GLU A 243 21.27 9.08 -13.24
N LEU A 244 21.23 7.98 -14.01
CA LEU A 244 22.19 7.72 -15.08
C LEU A 244 21.77 8.38 -16.40
N ALA A 245 22.76 8.83 -17.16
CA ALA A 245 22.62 9.32 -18.53
C ALA A 245 23.96 9.15 -19.27
N ASP A 246 23.96 9.29 -20.59
CA ASP A 246 25.19 9.24 -21.38
C ASP A 246 26.20 10.28 -20.90
N GLY A 247 27.43 9.84 -20.67
CA GLY A 247 28.51 10.68 -20.17
C GLY A 247 28.54 10.95 -18.67
N ILE A 248 27.61 10.33 -17.90
CA ILE A 248 27.59 10.40 -16.44
C ILE A 248 28.21 9.13 -15.86
N GLU A 249 29.23 9.29 -15.04
CA GLU A 249 29.82 8.20 -14.25
C GLU A 249 28.89 7.80 -13.12
N ASP A 250 28.64 6.49 -13.00
CA ASP A 250 27.71 5.94 -12.03
C ASP A 250 28.30 5.87 -10.61
N LEU A 251 27.81 6.73 -9.73
CA LEU A 251 28.02 6.69 -8.29
C LEU A 251 26.69 6.49 -7.52
N ALA A 252 25.59 6.28 -8.25
CA ALA A 252 24.24 6.16 -7.68
C ALA A 252 23.82 4.70 -7.48
N VAL A 253 24.17 3.78 -8.39
CA VAL A 253 23.79 2.38 -8.31
C VAL A 253 24.81 1.59 -7.51
N ASN A 254 24.38 0.87 -6.49
CA ASN A 254 25.24 0.12 -5.58
C ASN A 254 25.50 -1.30 -6.10
N ILE A 255 26.20 -1.43 -7.21
CA ILE A 255 26.65 -2.70 -7.78
C ILE A 255 28.16 -2.78 -7.61
N ARG A 256 28.67 -3.88 -7.01
CA ARG A 256 30.10 -4.12 -6.84
C ARG A 256 30.82 -4.32 -8.17
N LEU A 257 30.26 -5.16 -9.02
CA LEU A 257 30.87 -5.58 -10.27
C LEU A 257 30.02 -5.14 -11.46
N THR A 258 30.64 -4.59 -12.49
CA THR A 258 29.98 -4.24 -13.76
C THR A 258 29.67 -5.47 -14.63
N SER A 259 30.31 -6.61 -14.35
CA SER A 259 30.07 -7.92 -14.97
C SER A 259 30.30 -9.03 -13.95
N PRO A 260 29.54 -10.13 -13.98
CA PRO A 260 29.81 -11.29 -13.15
C PRO A 260 31.24 -11.83 -13.37
N PRO A 261 31.89 -12.46 -12.35
CA PRO A 261 33.19 -13.09 -12.52
C PRO A 261 33.14 -14.22 -13.54
N GLN A 262 34.27 -14.49 -14.21
CA GLN A 262 34.34 -15.49 -15.29
C GLN A 262 33.92 -16.88 -14.84
N TRP A 263 34.21 -17.26 -13.61
CA TRP A 263 33.76 -18.56 -13.08
C TRP A 263 32.24 -18.65 -12.97
N LEU A 264 31.58 -17.56 -12.55
CA LEU A 264 30.13 -17.52 -12.46
C LEU A 264 29.47 -17.47 -13.85
N LEU A 265 30.08 -16.74 -14.79
CA LEU A 265 29.64 -16.76 -16.19
C LEU A 265 29.79 -18.15 -16.83
N ALA A 266 30.81 -18.92 -16.45
CA ALA A 266 30.97 -20.30 -16.91
C ALA A 266 29.81 -21.19 -16.42
N GLU A 267 29.44 -21.11 -15.17
CA GLU A 267 28.28 -21.83 -14.61
C GLU A 267 26.96 -21.47 -15.30
N LEU A 268 26.82 -20.21 -15.73
CA LEU A 268 25.59 -19.73 -16.39
C LEU A 268 25.55 -20.07 -17.91
N ARG A 269 26.67 -20.39 -18.53
CA ARG A 269 26.77 -20.61 -19.98
C ARG A 269 26.01 -21.85 -20.44
N ASP A 270 26.09 -22.92 -19.66
CA ASP A 270 25.59 -24.24 -20.04
C ASP A 270 24.23 -24.57 -19.41
N VAL A 271 23.50 -23.54 -18.98
CA VAL A 271 22.17 -23.69 -18.37
C VAL A 271 21.15 -24.08 -19.43
N GLU A 272 20.43 -25.17 -19.20
CA GLU A 272 19.30 -25.56 -20.01
C GLU A 272 18.12 -24.59 -19.81
N LEU A 273 17.69 -23.95 -20.92
CA LEU A 273 16.60 -22.96 -20.88
C LEU A 273 15.22 -23.52 -21.25
N ALA A 274 15.17 -24.68 -21.90
CA ALA A 274 13.92 -25.27 -22.38
C ALA A 274 13.01 -25.83 -21.24
N PRO A 275 13.53 -26.51 -20.21
CA PRO A 275 12.71 -27.00 -19.11
C PRO A 275 12.26 -25.87 -18.16
N TYR A 276 11.07 -26.04 -17.55
CA TYR A 276 10.66 -25.18 -16.47
C TYR A 276 11.62 -25.23 -15.27
N PRO A 277 11.88 -24.09 -14.59
CA PRO A 277 12.78 -24.03 -13.44
C PRO A 277 12.36 -24.98 -12.31
N LYS A 278 13.34 -25.62 -11.66
CA LYS A 278 13.16 -26.49 -10.50
C LYS A 278 13.94 -25.93 -9.31
N ALA A 279 13.25 -25.35 -8.34
CA ALA A 279 13.86 -24.68 -7.20
C ALA A 279 14.36 -25.65 -6.09
N GLY A 280 13.93 -26.92 -6.08
CA GLY A 280 14.18 -27.86 -4.96
C GLY A 280 15.64 -27.96 -4.57
N GLU A 281 16.53 -28.30 -5.51
CA GLU A 281 17.97 -28.39 -5.26
C GLU A 281 18.57 -27.06 -4.74
N THR A 282 18.11 -25.93 -5.27
CA THR A 282 18.57 -24.61 -4.82
C THR A 282 18.12 -24.30 -3.39
N ILE A 283 16.91 -24.73 -3.03
CA ILE A 283 16.40 -24.62 -1.66
C ILE A 283 17.27 -25.45 -0.71
N ASP A 284 17.61 -26.70 -1.06
CA ASP A 284 18.45 -27.57 -0.26
C ASP A 284 19.86 -27.00 -0.07
N VAL A 285 20.46 -26.45 -1.13
CA VAL A 285 21.77 -25.79 -1.09
C VAL A 285 21.75 -24.56 -0.19
N LEU A 286 20.74 -23.69 -0.32
CA LEU A 286 20.59 -22.51 0.54
C LEU A 286 20.36 -22.90 2.01
N ALA A 287 19.53 -23.92 2.26
CA ALA A 287 19.25 -24.42 3.59
C ALA A 287 20.55 -24.92 4.27
N ALA A 288 21.33 -25.73 3.56
CA ALA A 288 22.62 -26.19 4.04
C ALA A 288 23.64 -25.06 4.25
N TRP A 289 23.68 -24.08 3.31
CA TRP A 289 24.58 -22.92 3.40
C TRP A 289 24.35 -22.05 4.62
N HIS A 290 23.08 -21.83 4.96
CA HIS A 290 22.68 -21.02 6.12
C HIS A 290 22.42 -21.82 7.40
N GLY A 291 22.46 -23.16 7.35
CA GLY A 291 22.22 -24.03 8.51
C GLY A 291 20.76 -23.99 8.99
N VAL A 292 19.81 -23.88 8.06
CA VAL A 292 18.37 -23.85 8.34
C VAL A 292 17.64 -25.02 7.66
N GLU A 293 16.40 -25.28 8.04
CA GLU A 293 15.58 -26.29 7.36
C GLU A 293 15.10 -25.79 5.99
N PRO A 294 14.92 -26.66 4.98
CA PRO A 294 14.44 -26.29 3.65
C PRO A 294 13.10 -25.52 3.66
N GLY A 295 12.24 -25.77 4.67
CA GLY A 295 10.99 -25.04 4.86
C GLY A 295 11.16 -23.56 5.19
N CYS A 296 12.35 -23.16 5.64
CA CYS A 296 12.69 -21.77 5.95
C CYS A 296 13.18 -20.97 4.74
N VAL A 297 13.23 -21.54 3.52
CA VAL A 297 13.87 -20.94 2.35
C VAL A 297 12.88 -20.70 1.22
N LEU A 298 12.91 -19.51 0.59
CA LEU A 298 12.16 -19.17 -0.61
C LEU A 298 13.03 -18.39 -1.59
N PRO A 299 13.48 -18.98 -2.71
CA PRO A 299 14.09 -18.21 -3.80
C PRO A 299 13.09 -17.24 -4.41
N VAL A 300 13.55 -16.02 -4.75
CA VAL A 300 12.73 -14.94 -5.32
C VAL A 300 13.44 -14.23 -6.48
N ALA A 301 12.67 -13.59 -7.36
CA ALA A 301 13.18 -12.80 -8.48
C ALA A 301 13.71 -11.43 -8.01
N GLY A 302 14.68 -11.47 -7.09
CA GLY A 302 15.23 -10.31 -6.40
C GLY A 302 14.40 -9.90 -5.17
N ALA A 303 15.01 -9.09 -4.28
CA ALA A 303 14.34 -8.63 -3.06
C ALA A 303 13.02 -7.86 -3.31
N ALA A 304 12.90 -7.21 -4.47
CA ALA A 304 11.68 -6.48 -4.84
C ALA A 304 10.45 -7.41 -4.93
N GLU A 305 10.59 -8.64 -5.45
CA GLU A 305 9.49 -9.61 -5.42
C GLU A 305 9.11 -9.97 -3.99
N ALA A 306 10.11 -10.13 -3.10
CA ALA A 306 9.83 -10.48 -1.70
C ALA A 306 8.96 -9.44 -1.00
N PHE A 307 9.19 -8.13 -1.21
CA PHE A 307 8.33 -7.09 -0.66
C PHE A 307 6.90 -7.19 -1.15
N THR A 308 6.72 -7.46 -2.45
CA THR A 308 5.39 -7.68 -3.05
C THR A 308 4.70 -8.92 -2.45
N LEU A 309 5.43 -10.02 -2.27
CA LEU A 309 4.90 -11.23 -1.64
C LEU A 309 4.51 -10.99 -0.19
N VAL A 310 5.33 -10.29 0.60
CA VAL A 310 5.01 -9.94 1.99
C VAL A 310 3.76 -9.07 2.05
N ALA A 311 3.70 -8.02 1.24
CA ALA A 311 2.58 -7.08 1.23
C ALA A 311 1.25 -7.73 0.83
N ARG A 312 1.26 -8.77 0.01
CA ARG A 312 0.04 -9.45 -0.49
C ARG A 312 -0.26 -10.79 0.18
N GLY A 313 0.74 -11.46 0.72
CA GLY A 313 0.62 -12.83 1.25
C GLY A 313 0.42 -12.92 2.74
N LEU A 314 0.73 -11.86 3.48
CA LEU A 314 0.58 -11.86 4.93
C LEU A 314 -0.66 -11.07 5.35
N ARG A 315 -1.21 -11.44 6.50
CA ARG A 315 -2.32 -10.70 7.12
C ARG A 315 -1.76 -9.77 8.19
N TYR A 316 -2.01 -8.49 8.04
CA TYR A 316 -1.60 -7.45 8.98
C TYR A 316 -2.64 -6.32 8.99
N ARG A 317 -2.64 -5.48 10.03
CA ARG A 317 -3.54 -4.32 10.19
C ARG A 317 -2.77 -3.01 10.34
N HIS A 318 -1.59 -3.08 10.94
CA HIS A 318 -0.79 -1.91 11.30
C HIS A 318 0.65 -2.07 10.80
N PRO A 319 0.85 -2.11 9.46
CA PRO A 319 2.18 -2.22 8.91
C PRO A 319 2.97 -0.94 9.18
N THR A 320 4.23 -1.11 9.53
CA THR A 320 5.14 -0.04 9.89
C THR A 320 6.43 -0.15 9.09
N VAL A 321 6.91 0.96 8.55
CA VAL A 321 8.16 1.05 7.80
C VAL A 321 9.10 2.03 8.51
N ILE A 322 10.30 1.56 8.85
CA ILE A 322 11.31 2.37 9.55
C ILE A 322 12.16 3.10 8.52
N HIS A 323 12.02 4.42 8.45
CA HIS A 323 12.70 5.30 7.49
C HIS A 323 13.81 6.16 8.14
N PRO A 324 14.78 6.67 7.34
CA PRO A 324 14.94 6.48 5.90
C PRO A 324 15.45 5.08 5.56
N GLN A 325 14.73 4.38 4.69
CA GLN A 325 15.18 3.10 4.13
C GLN A 325 14.76 2.94 2.68
N PHE A 326 15.11 1.82 2.04
CA PHE A 326 14.69 1.50 0.69
C PHE A 326 13.18 1.65 0.55
N THR A 327 12.72 2.26 -0.54
CA THR A 327 11.33 2.69 -0.69
C THR A 327 10.37 1.57 -1.09
N GLU A 328 10.87 0.49 -1.68
CA GLU A 328 10.04 -0.64 -2.16
C GLU A 328 9.15 -1.30 -1.10
N PRO A 329 9.54 -1.48 0.19
CA PRO A 329 8.61 -1.97 1.20
C PRO A 329 7.34 -1.13 1.29
N GLU A 330 7.47 0.20 1.34
CA GLU A 330 6.32 1.10 1.36
C GLU A 330 5.58 1.12 0.03
N ALA A 331 6.29 1.13 -1.11
CA ALA A 331 5.68 1.08 -2.44
C ALA A 331 4.86 -0.20 -2.62
N ALA A 332 5.36 -1.37 -2.18
CA ALA A 332 4.65 -2.64 -2.23
C ALA A 332 3.39 -2.66 -1.36
N LEU A 333 3.45 -2.10 -0.13
CA LEU A 333 2.29 -1.95 0.73
C LEU A 333 1.22 -1.04 0.11
N ARG A 334 1.64 0.10 -0.44
CA ARG A 334 0.73 1.03 -1.14
C ARG A 334 0.12 0.39 -2.38
N ALA A 335 0.88 -0.38 -3.14
CA ALA A 335 0.39 -1.16 -4.28
C ALA A 335 -0.58 -2.29 -3.87
N ALA A 336 -0.53 -2.74 -2.62
CA ALA A 336 -1.50 -3.63 -2.01
C ALA A 336 -2.69 -2.90 -1.36
N GLY A 337 -2.81 -1.57 -1.54
CA GLY A 337 -3.90 -0.75 -1.00
C GLY A 337 -3.74 -0.39 0.48
N VAL A 338 -2.56 -0.53 1.07
CA VAL A 338 -2.33 -0.28 2.49
C VAL A 338 -1.32 0.85 2.69
N LEU A 339 -1.70 1.86 3.47
CA LEU A 339 -0.80 2.95 3.87
C LEU A 339 -0.08 2.55 5.18
N PRO A 340 1.25 2.33 5.14
CA PRO A 340 1.99 2.00 6.34
C PRO A 340 2.20 3.20 7.25
N GLN A 341 2.36 2.94 8.54
CA GLN A 341 2.89 3.94 9.47
C GLN A 341 4.41 4.09 9.24
N ARG A 342 4.88 5.32 9.15
CA ARG A 342 6.31 5.65 9.07
C ARG A 342 6.87 5.90 10.46
N VAL A 343 7.98 5.26 10.78
CA VAL A 343 8.84 5.59 11.93
C VAL A 343 10.10 6.23 11.39
N LEU A 344 10.32 7.51 11.70
CA LEU A 344 11.49 8.25 11.19
C LEU A 344 12.65 8.16 12.19
N LEU A 345 13.83 7.83 11.68
CA LEU A 345 15.09 7.91 12.37
C LEU A 345 15.79 9.23 11.97
N TRP A 346 16.50 9.84 12.90
CA TRP A 346 17.02 11.19 12.74
C TRP A 346 18.55 11.24 12.63
N PRO A 347 19.10 12.17 11.83
CA PRO A 347 20.54 12.31 11.63
C PRO A 347 21.27 12.71 12.92
N GLU A 348 20.64 13.41 13.86
CA GLU A 348 21.20 13.80 15.16
C GLU A 348 21.49 12.57 16.03
N GLU A 349 20.72 11.50 15.84
CA GLU A 349 20.89 10.20 16.52
C GLU A 349 21.69 9.21 15.68
N GLY A 350 22.28 9.65 14.56
CA GLY A 350 23.02 8.81 13.62
C GLY A 350 22.17 7.78 12.91
N PHE A 351 20.87 8.05 12.73
CA PHE A 351 19.87 7.13 12.15
C PHE A 351 19.82 5.75 12.82
N ARG A 352 20.08 5.69 14.12
CA ARG A 352 20.04 4.44 14.88
C ARG A 352 18.60 4.02 15.17
N LEU A 353 18.36 2.72 15.12
CA LEU A 353 17.07 2.14 15.48
C LEU A 353 16.75 2.45 16.96
N ASP A 354 15.59 3.07 17.16
CA ASP A 354 14.96 3.21 18.48
C ASP A 354 13.69 2.35 18.51
N VAL A 355 13.76 1.22 19.17
CA VAL A 355 12.65 0.26 19.32
C VAL A 355 11.44 0.90 20.00
N GLY A 356 11.67 1.87 20.91
CA GLY A 356 10.62 2.56 21.63
C GLY A 356 9.72 3.44 20.74
N ARG A 357 10.17 3.78 19.53
CA ARG A 357 9.37 4.56 18.55
C ARG A 357 8.45 3.68 17.69
N VAL A 358 8.68 2.36 17.69
CA VAL A 358 7.82 1.45 16.93
C VAL A 358 6.52 1.21 17.70
N PRO A 359 5.35 1.54 17.13
CA PRO A 359 4.09 1.44 17.84
C PRO A 359 3.82 0.04 18.38
N ASP A 360 3.18 -0.02 19.54
CA ASP A 360 2.79 -1.30 20.13
C ASP A 360 1.81 -2.07 19.26
N ALA A 361 0.94 -1.37 18.54
CA ALA A 361 -0.03 -1.97 17.62
C ALA A 361 0.59 -2.50 16.33
N ALA A 362 1.84 -2.13 16.00
CA ALA A 362 2.50 -2.59 14.77
C ALA A 362 2.58 -4.12 14.74
N ASP A 363 2.02 -4.73 13.70
CA ASP A 363 1.97 -6.18 13.51
C ASP A 363 2.82 -6.68 12.32
N LEU A 364 3.29 -5.75 11.47
CA LEU A 364 4.27 -5.97 10.42
C LEU A 364 5.27 -4.81 10.42
N VAL A 365 6.57 -5.09 10.57
CA VAL A 365 7.60 -4.06 10.63
C VAL A 365 8.70 -4.34 9.64
N PHE A 366 9.05 -3.34 8.80
CA PHE A 366 10.18 -3.41 7.87
C PHE A 366 11.34 -2.59 8.39
N VAL A 367 12.54 -3.19 8.36
CA VAL A 367 13.81 -2.56 8.72
C VAL A 367 14.92 -3.00 7.78
N GLY A 368 15.76 -2.06 7.30
CA GLY A 368 16.96 -2.36 6.51
C GLY A 368 18.17 -2.60 7.39
N ASN A 369 19.00 -3.60 7.08
CA ASN A 369 20.22 -3.88 7.86
C ASN A 369 21.35 -4.53 7.02
N PRO A 370 22.43 -3.80 6.63
CA PRO A 370 22.57 -2.34 6.73
C PRO A 370 21.52 -1.58 5.94
N THR A 371 21.07 -0.47 6.49
CA THR A 371 19.99 0.31 5.88
C THR A 371 20.43 1.04 4.62
N ASN A 372 19.66 0.99 3.56
CA ASN A 372 19.80 1.86 2.39
C ASN A 372 18.78 3.01 2.51
N PRO A 373 19.14 4.32 2.55
CA PRO A 373 20.40 4.88 2.05
C PRO A 373 21.46 5.17 3.12
N THR A 374 21.19 4.98 4.41
CA THR A 374 22.05 5.46 5.50
C THR A 374 23.35 4.67 5.65
N GLY A 375 23.36 3.40 5.26
CA GLY A 375 24.48 2.48 5.49
C GLY A 375 24.62 2.02 6.95
N VAL A 376 23.73 2.46 7.84
CA VAL A 376 23.78 2.13 9.26
C VAL A 376 23.50 0.65 9.46
N LEU A 377 24.36 0.01 10.26
CA LEU A 377 24.23 -1.37 10.70
C LEU A 377 23.66 -1.37 12.12
N HIS A 378 22.41 -1.78 12.24
CA HIS A 378 21.76 -1.92 13.54
C HIS A 378 22.19 -3.23 14.23
N PRO A 379 22.41 -3.21 15.55
CA PRO A 379 22.66 -4.44 16.29
C PRO A 379 21.50 -5.43 16.14
N ALA A 380 21.83 -6.70 15.87
CA ALA A 380 20.82 -7.74 15.70
C ALA A 380 19.92 -7.86 16.95
N ASP A 381 20.50 -7.71 18.15
CA ASP A 381 19.77 -7.77 19.41
C ASP A 381 18.74 -6.63 19.53
N GLU A 382 19.02 -5.43 19.01
CA GLU A 382 18.05 -4.33 18.98
C GLU A 382 16.89 -4.66 18.04
N ILE A 383 17.16 -5.20 16.84
CA ILE A 383 16.09 -5.62 15.94
C ILE A 383 15.26 -6.75 16.57
N ARG A 384 15.89 -7.70 17.25
CA ARG A 384 15.19 -8.78 17.96
C ARG A 384 14.25 -8.30 19.05
N ARG A 385 14.50 -7.17 19.68
CA ARG A 385 13.58 -6.56 20.65
C ARG A 385 12.25 -6.13 20.04
N LEU A 386 12.16 -6.01 18.71
CA LEU A 386 10.89 -5.78 18.01
C LEU A 386 10.00 -7.03 17.96
N ILE A 387 10.58 -8.24 18.12
CA ILE A 387 9.86 -9.51 18.02
C ILE A 387 8.90 -9.65 19.19
N ARG A 388 7.64 -9.94 18.89
CA ARG A 388 6.60 -10.24 19.88
C ARG A 388 5.50 -11.10 19.25
N PRO A 389 4.68 -11.80 20.04
CA PRO A 389 3.55 -12.57 19.48
C PRO A 389 2.64 -11.71 18.59
N GLY A 390 2.34 -12.21 17.40
CA GLY A 390 1.48 -11.53 16.42
C GLY A 390 2.15 -10.42 15.61
N ARG A 391 3.47 -10.21 15.75
CA ARG A 391 4.23 -9.26 14.94
C ARG A 391 5.23 -9.97 14.05
N VAL A 392 5.22 -9.66 12.76
CA VAL A 392 6.22 -10.11 11.80
C VAL A 392 7.27 -9.03 11.59
N ILE A 393 8.54 -9.40 11.64
CA ILE A 393 9.67 -8.52 11.34
C ILE A 393 10.27 -8.92 10.00
N VAL A 394 10.33 -7.98 9.07
CA VAL A 394 10.96 -8.15 7.76
C VAL A 394 12.26 -7.35 7.74
N VAL A 395 13.38 -8.05 7.64
CA VAL A 395 14.70 -7.44 7.63
C VAL A 395 15.28 -7.48 6.22
N ASP A 396 15.50 -6.30 5.63
CA ASP A 396 16.18 -6.18 4.34
C ASP A 396 17.70 -6.22 4.54
N GLU A 397 18.27 -7.39 4.32
CA GLU A 397 19.71 -7.64 4.38
C GLU A 397 20.37 -7.67 2.99
N ALA A 398 19.85 -6.90 2.02
CA ALA A 398 20.38 -6.85 0.66
C ALA A 398 21.85 -6.42 0.55
N PHE A 399 22.39 -5.79 1.60
CA PHE A 399 23.78 -5.36 1.69
C PHE A 399 24.57 -6.02 2.83
N MET A 400 24.04 -7.07 3.46
CA MET A 400 24.71 -7.77 4.55
C MET A 400 26.00 -8.47 4.10
N ASP A 401 26.10 -8.85 2.82
CA ASP A 401 27.33 -9.37 2.22
C ASP A 401 28.54 -8.42 2.36
N ALA A 402 28.31 -7.11 2.54
CA ALA A 402 29.36 -6.12 2.74
C ALA A 402 29.91 -6.08 4.17
N VAL A 403 29.22 -6.73 5.10
CA VAL A 403 29.55 -6.74 6.55
C VAL A 403 30.42 -7.96 6.87
N PRO A 404 31.65 -7.78 7.39
CA PRO A 404 32.54 -8.89 7.72
C PRO A 404 31.87 -9.93 8.63
N GLY A 405 31.89 -11.18 8.17
CA GLY A 405 31.27 -12.30 8.87
C GLY A 405 29.77 -12.16 9.08
N GLU A 406 29.09 -11.22 8.43
CA GLU A 406 27.66 -10.96 8.59
C GLU A 406 27.22 -10.84 10.06
N SER A 407 28.01 -10.11 10.84
CA SER A 407 27.98 -10.12 12.31
C SER A 407 26.64 -9.73 12.93
N GLN A 408 25.83 -8.95 12.23
CA GLN A 408 24.52 -8.45 12.68
C GLN A 408 23.36 -9.03 11.86
N SER A 409 23.56 -10.15 11.16
CA SER A 409 22.48 -10.84 10.45
C SER A 409 21.51 -11.51 11.43
N LEU A 410 20.22 -11.35 11.16
CA LEU A 410 19.15 -12.01 11.92
C LEU A 410 19.09 -13.53 11.69
N LEU A 411 19.81 -14.05 10.69
CA LEU A 411 19.90 -15.49 10.41
C LEU A 411 20.62 -16.26 11.54
N ARG A 412 21.32 -15.56 12.43
CA ARG A 412 22.00 -16.18 13.59
C ARG A 412 21.06 -16.27 14.79
N GLY A 413 20.14 -17.25 14.80
CA GLY A 413 19.26 -17.49 15.93
C GLY A 413 17.84 -17.89 15.54
N ASP A 414 16.89 -17.69 16.45
CA ASP A 414 15.50 -18.03 16.20
C ASP A 414 14.88 -17.14 15.13
N LEU A 415 14.25 -17.76 14.13
CA LEU A 415 13.57 -17.11 13.02
C LEU A 415 12.06 -17.02 13.21
N THR A 416 11.51 -17.39 14.37
CA THR A 416 10.08 -17.29 14.64
C THR A 416 9.59 -15.84 14.49
N GLY A 417 8.62 -15.63 13.59
CA GLY A 417 8.09 -14.30 13.27
C GLY A 417 9.05 -13.39 12.49
N VAL A 418 10.15 -13.90 11.94
CA VAL A 418 11.16 -13.13 11.21
C VAL A 418 11.24 -13.59 9.76
N LEU A 419 11.36 -12.63 8.83
CA LEU A 419 11.73 -12.83 7.43
C LEU A 419 12.98 -12.01 7.12
N VAL A 420 14.02 -12.64 6.59
CA VAL A 420 15.28 -12.01 6.18
C VAL A 420 15.39 -12.06 4.67
N LEU A 421 15.50 -10.91 4.03
CA LEU A 421 15.59 -10.80 2.57
C LEU A 421 17.05 -10.64 2.15
N ARG A 422 17.48 -11.43 1.18
CA ARG A 422 18.84 -11.41 0.61
C ARG A 422 18.79 -11.12 -0.88
N SER A 423 19.70 -10.25 -1.32
CA SER A 423 19.86 -9.87 -2.73
C SER A 423 21.25 -10.23 -3.21
N LEU A 424 21.34 -11.05 -4.26
CA LEU A 424 22.62 -11.39 -4.91
C LEU A 424 22.92 -10.45 -6.09
N THR A 425 22.02 -9.53 -6.40
CA THR A 425 22.13 -8.62 -7.55
C THR A 425 23.26 -7.61 -7.38
N LYS A 426 23.60 -7.23 -6.13
CA LYS A 426 24.52 -6.15 -5.83
C LYS A 426 25.97 -6.60 -5.78
N THR A 427 26.23 -7.73 -5.13
CA THR A 427 27.58 -8.25 -4.88
C THR A 427 28.20 -8.90 -6.11
N TRP A 428 27.39 -9.55 -6.96
CA TRP A 428 27.89 -10.41 -8.03
C TRP A 428 27.65 -9.89 -9.45
N GLY A 429 27.18 -8.63 -9.60
CA GLY A 429 26.92 -8.06 -10.93
C GLY A 429 25.72 -8.71 -11.62
N LEU A 430 24.73 -9.19 -10.88
CA LEU A 430 23.60 -9.95 -11.37
C LEU A 430 22.28 -9.16 -11.39
N ALA A 431 22.34 -7.84 -11.45
CA ALA A 431 21.14 -7.01 -11.39
C ALA A 431 20.11 -7.36 -12.47
N GLY A 432 20.56 -7.63 -13.70
CA GLY A 432 19.72 -8.04 -14.82
C GLY A 432 19.13 -9.47 -14.69
N LEU A 433 19.76 -10.34 -13.88
CA LEU A 433 19.30 -11.73 -13.68
C LEU A 433 18.12 -11.83 -12.70
N ARG A 434 17.87 -10.79 -11.90
CA ARG A 434 16.80 -10.73 -10.90
C ARG A 434 16.86 -11.91 -9.93
N VAL A 435 17.83 -11.92 -9.02
CA VAL A 435 18.12 -13.04 -8.14
C VAL A 435 18.23 -12.65 -6.68
N GLY A 436 17.52 -13.38 -5.81
CA GLY A 436 17.52 -13.22 -4.36
C GLY A 436 16.80 -14.37 -3.69
N TYR A 437 16.68 -14.31 -2.39
CA TYR A 437 15.95 -15.28 -1.59
C TYR A 437 15.49 -14.69 -0.27
N VAL A 438 14.49 -15.33 0.32
CA VAL A 438 13.97 -15.04 1.66
C VAL A 438 14.26 -16.24 2.55
N LEU A 439 14.72 -15.95 3.76
CA LEU A 439 14.90 -16.93 4.84
C LEU A 439 14.04 -16.50 6.03
N GLY A 440 13.44 -17.45 6.74
CA GLY A 440 12.63 -17.05 7.91
C GLY A 440 11.75 -18.14 8.47
N ASP A 441 10.77 -17.71 9.25
CA ASP A 441 9.75 -18.57 9.85
C ASP A 441 9.11 -19.47 8.79
N PRO A 442 9.12 -20.81 8.95
CA PRO A 442 8.59 -21.73 7.93
C PRO A 442 7.11 -21.53 7.64
N THR A 443 6.33 -21.05 8.61
CA THR A 443 4.91 -20.74 8.40
C THR A 443 4.73 -19.53 7.51
N LEU A 444 5.54 -18.48 7.71
CA LEU A 444 5.55 -17.29 6.87
C LEU A 444 6.06 -17.62 5.47
N ILE A 445 7.14 -18.39 5.36
CA ILE A 445 7.68 -18.85 4.08
C ILE A 445 6.63 -19.65 3.29
N ALA A 446 5.88 -20.53 3.95
CA ALA A 446 4.80 -21.28 3.32
C ALA A 446 3.69 -20.37 2.79
N ALA A 447 3.31 -19.33 3.54
CA ALA A 447 2.31 -18.35 3.11
C ALA A 447 2.79 -17.56 1.88
N LEU A 448 4.05 -17.09 1.86
CA LEU A 448 4.61 -16.40 0.69
C LEU A 448 4.67 -17.32 -0.54
N ARG A 449 5.07 -18.60 -0.36
CA ARG A 449 5.13 -19.59 -1.43
C ARG A 449 3.77 -19.85 -2.08
N GLN A 450 2.67 -19.80 -1.33
CA GLN A 450 1.32 -20.01 -1.84
C GLN A 450 0.90 -18.97 -2.87
N ILE A 451 1.37 -17.72 -2.72
CA ILE A 451 1.01 -16.62 -3.62
C ILE A 451 2.10 -16.30 -4.65
N GLN A 452 3.27 -16.91 -4.53
CA GLN A 452 4.34 -16.74 -5.50
C GLN A 452 3.90 -17.31 -6.85
N THR A 453 4.13 -16.57 -7.93
CA THR A 453 3.88 -17.04 -9.29
C THR A 453 4.63 -18.34 -9.54
N PRO A 454 4.01 -19.38 -10.13
CA PRO A 454 4.73 -20.58 -10.50
C PRO A 454 5.96 -20.25 -11.35
N TRP A 455 7.09 -20.92 -11.04
CA TRP A 455 8.37 -20.71 -11.75
C TRP A 455 8.91 -19.26 -11.75
N ALA A 456 8.63 -18.49 -10.72
CA ALA A 456 9.02 -17.08 -10.60
C ALA A 456 10.53 -16.85 -10.79
N VAL A 457 11.36 -17.79 -10.37
CA VAL A 457 12.83 -17.68 -10.44
C VAL A 457 13.35 -18.51 -11.63
N SER A 458 14.04 -17.86 -12.56
CA SER A 458 14.56 -18.48 -13.76
C SER A 458 15.66 -19.52 -13.46
N THR A 459 15.84 -20.51 -14.35
CA THR A 459 16.91 -21.53 -14.21
C THR A 459 18.29 -20.88 -14.07
N PRO A 460 18.69 -19.86 -14.87
CA PRO A 460 19.97 -19.18 -14.66
C PRO A 460 20.09 -18.52 -13.27
N ALA A 461 19.02 -17.93 -12.75
CA ALA A 461 19.04 -17.34 -11.41
C ALA A 461 19.21 -18.40 -10.31
N LEU A 462 18.53 -19.55 -10.40
CA LEU A 462 18.71 -20.69 -9.50
C LEU A 462 20.12 -21.25 -9.57
N THR A 463 20.70 -21.36 -10.76
CA THR A 463 22.10 -21.80 -10.95
C THR A 463 23.08 -20.80 -10.32
N ALA A 464 22.87 -19.50 -10.50
CA ALA A 464 23.69 -18.48 -9.87
C ALA A 464 23.67 -18.59 -8.33
N ILE A 465 22.49 -18.81 -7.73
CA ILE A 465 22.37 -19.01 -6.27
C ILE A 465 23.26 -20.18 -5.83
N ARG A 466 23.14 -21.34 -6.48
CA ARG A 466 23.93 -22.54 -6.13
C ARG A 466 25.44 -22.28 -6.27
N ALA A 467 25.86 -21.64 -7.36
CA ALA A 467 27.27 -21.33 -7.61
C ALA A 467 27.86 -20.38 -6.55
N ILE A 468 27.06 -19.43 -6.06
CA ILE A 468 27.48 -18.47 -5.05
C ILE A 468 27.56 -19.12 -3.64
N CYS A 469 26.82 -20.17 -3.38
CA CYS A 469 26.93 -20.96 -2.15
C CYS A 469 28.18 -21.87 -2.20
N SER A 470 29.37 -21.28 -2.33
CA SER A 470 30.65 -21.98 -2.47
C SER A 470 31.78 -21.31 -1.68
N GLU A 471 32.82 -22.08 -1.28
CA GLU A 471 34.00 -21.55 -0.61
C GLU A 471 34.74 -20.51 -1.46
N ARG A 472 34.71 -20.66 -2.78
CA ARG A 472 35.29 -19.67 -3.71
C ARG A 472 34.59 -18.33 -3.56
N ALA A 473 33.26 -18.30 -3.64
CA ALA A 473 32.47 -17.09 -3.49
C ALA A 473 32.67 -16.46 -2.08
N ARG A 474 32.73 -17.29 -1.05
CA ARG A 474 33.02 -16.84 0.32
C ARG A 474 34.37 -16.11 0.41
N SER A 475 35.43 -16.71 -0.14
CA SER A 475 36.77 -16.11 -0.13
C SER A 475 36.81 -14.80 -0.92
N GLU A 476 36.19 -14.76 -2.09
CA GLU A 476 36.12 -13.53 -2.90
C GLU A 476 35.31 -12.43 -2.19
N THR A 477 34.26 -12.78 -1.47
CA THR A 477 33.47 -11.83 -0.64
C THR A 477 34.30 -11.30 0.51
N GLN A 478 35.06 -12.13 1.20
CA GLN A 478 35.94 -11.70 2.31
C GLN A 478 37.04 -10.72 1.83
N CYS A 479 37.71 -11.03 0.74
CA CYS A 479 38.70 -10.11 0.15
C CYS A 479 38.05 -8.75 -0.21
N TRP A 480 36.87 -8.78 -0.82
CA TRP A 480 36.14 -7.57 -1.14
C TRP A 480 35.73 -6.77 0.11
N GLN A 481 35.29 -7.41 1.17
CA GLN A 481 34.93 -6.74 2.43
C GLN A 481 36.10 -5.93 3.02
N GLU A 482 37.32 -6.48 2.95
CA GLU A 482 38.54 -5.80 3.41
C GLU A 482 38.86 -4.59 2.55
N GLU A 483 38.85 -4.75 1.23
CA GLU A 483 39.07 -3.67 0.27
C GLU A 483 38.00 -2.57 0.40
N LEU A 484 36.72 -2.95 0.49
CA LEU A 484 35.61 -2.02 0.65
C LEU A 484 35.78 -1.18 1.93
N ARG A 485 36.13 -1.83 3.05
CA ARG A 485 36.35 -1.12 4.31
C ARG A 485 37.43 -0.05 4.16
N GLY A 486 38.60 -0.40 3.58
CA GLY A 486 39.69 0.54 3.36
C GLY A 486 39.27 1.71 2.46
N ASN A 487 38.63 1.45 1.32
CA ASN A 487 38.16 2.48 0.41
C ASN A 487 37.07 3.37 1.03
N ARG A 488 36.18 2.81 1.81
CA ARG A 488 35.11 3.55 2.53
C ARG A 488 35.69 4.47 3.60
N ASP A 489 36.67 4.00 4.37
CA ASP A 489 37.31 4.80 5.43
C ASP A 489 38.04 6.00 4.84
N VAL A 490 38.77 5.80 3.74
CA VAL A 490 39.46 6.89 3.01
C VAL A 490 38.46 7.89 2.44
N LEU A 491 37.41 7.41 1.73
CA LEU A 491 36.38 8.31 1.19
C LEU A 491 35.67 9.11 2.31
N THR A 492 35.41 8.48 3.43
CA THR A 492 34.79 9.15 4.60
C THR A 492 35.69 10.27 5.12
N ALA A 493 36.98 10.02 5.25
CA ALA A 493 37.97 11.04 5.67
C ALA A 493 38.04 12.18 4.67
N ASP A 494 38.14 11.89 3.37
CA ASP A 494 38.19 12.88 2.29
C ASP A 494 36.97 13.80 2.33
N LEU A 495 35.75 13.22 2.38
CA LEU A 495 34.51 13.99 2.40
C LEU A 495 34.36 14.86 3.67
N ARG A 496 34.77 14.34 4.82
CA ARG A 496 34.75 15.09 6.09
C ARG A 496 35.75 16.25 6.06
N SER A 497 36.90 16.06 5.40
CA SER A 497 37.92 17.15 5.25
C SER A 497 37.38 18.31 4.41
N LEU A 498 36.42 18.07 3.53
CA LEU A 498 35.69 19.08 2.77
C LEU A 498 34.54 19.73 3.56
N GLY A 499 34.37 19.41 4.84
CA GLY A 499 33.29 19.95 5.69
C GLY A 499 31.92 19.30 5.50
N LEU A 500 31.82 18.18 4.76
CA LEU A 500 30.59 17.46 4.56
C LEU A 500 30.26 16.58 5.78
N ARG A 501 28.99 16.48 6.11
CA ARG A 501 28.50 15.53 7.12
C ARG A 501 28.37 14.15 6.48
N VAL A 502 29.06 13.16 7.00
CA VAL A 502 29.05 11.78 6.49
C VAL A 502 28.53 10.84 7.57
N VAL A 503 27.48 10.08 7.27
CA VAL A 503 26.92 9.07 8.16
C VAL A 503 27.83 7.86 8.21
N GLU A 504 28.05 7.30 9.41
CA GLU A 504 28.81 6.06 9.57
C GLU A 504 28.10 4.91 8.85
N SER A 505 28.85 4.19 8.02
CA SER A 505 28.28 3.15 7.15
C SER A 505 29.02 1.82 7.26
N SER A 506 28.28 0.73 7.22
CA SER A 506 28.80 -0.63 7.01
C SER A 506 28.47 -1.17 5.61
N ALA A 507 27.79 -0.37 4.79
CA ALA A 507 27.36 -0.68 3.43
C ALA A 507 28.40 -0.27 2.38
N PRO A 508 28.26 -0.67 1.10
CA PRO A 508 29.14 -0.23 0.01
C PRO A 508 28.82 1.18 -0.50
N PHE A 509 28.28 2.03 0.34
CA PHE A 509 27.93 3.43 0.05
C PHE A 509 27.95 4.28 1.31
N LEU A 510 27.98 5.61 1.11
CA LEU A 510 27.88 6.60 2.16
C LEU A 510 26.66 7.48 1.92
N LEU A 511 25.95 7.85 2.99
CA LEU A 511 24.97 8.93 2.99
C LEU A 511 25.67 10.21 3.44
N VAL A 512 25.56 11.25 2.62
CA VAL A 512 26.29 12.51 2.78
C VAL A 512 25.31 13.67 2.78
N GLN A 513 25.48 14.62 3.70
CA GLN A 513 24.79 15.90 3.70
C GLN A 513 25.77 17.02 3.32
N GLY A 514 25.36 17.84 2.38
CA GLY A 514 26.12 19.00 1.91
C GLY A 514 25.19 20.16 1.55
N PRO A 515 25.73 21.28 1.08
CA PRO A 515 24.95 22.43 0.65
C PRO A 515 23.89 22.05 -0.40
N ALA A 516 22.74 22.73 -0.35
CA ALA A 516 21.69 22.57 -1.35
C ALA A 516 22.22 22.80 -2.77
N GLY A 517 21.81 21.94 -3.72
CA GLY A 517 22.26 22.02 -5.12
C GLY A 517 23.62 21.36 -5.41
N LEU A 518 24.30 20.80 -4.41
CA LEU A 518 25.60 20.14 -4.60
C LEU A 518 25.49 18.92 -5.54
N ARG A 519 24.43 18.16 -5.44
CA ARG A 519 24.16 17.02 -6.33
C ARG A 519 24.06 17.44 -7.80
N GLU A 520 23.34 18.52 -8.09
CA GLU A 520 23.18 19.08 -9.45
C GLU A 520 24.52 19.58 -10.02
N LYS A 521 25.36 20.11 -9.16
CA LYS A 521 26.72 20.51 -9.53
C LYS A 521 27.59 19.31 -9.87
N LEU A 522 27.57 18.24 -9.05
CA LEU A 522 28.25 16.97 -9.36
C LEU A 522 27.80 16.40 -10.71
N ARG A 523 26.49 16.44 -10.99
CA ARG A 523 25.93 15.96 -12.25
C ARG A 523 26.48 16.75 -13.45
N LYS A 524 26.68 18.08 -13.33
CA LYS A 524 27.31 18.90 -14.36
C LYS A 524 28.78 18.54 -14.56
N CYS A 525 29.46 18.04 -13.52
CA CYS A 525 30.83 17.50 -13.60
C CYS A 525 30.87 16.05 -14.14
N GLY A 526 29.76 15.50 -14.60
CA GLY A 526 29.68 14.14 -15.13
C GLY A 526 29.65 13.04 -14.06
N LEU A 527 29.23 13.35 -12.83
CA LEU A 527 29.14 12.39 -11.72
C LEU A 527 27.69 12.25 -11.24
N GLY A 528 27.13 11.06 -11.35
CA GLY A 528 25.75 10.76 -10.93
C GLY A 528 25.70 10.14 -9.53
N VAL A 529 25.17 10.87 -8.56
CA VAL A 529 24.91 10.38 -7.20
C VAL A 529 23.41 10.26 -6.94
N ARG A 530 23.01 9.38 -6.03
CA ARG A 530 21.59 9.13 -5.71
C ARG A 530 21.04 10.26 -4.83
N ARG A 531 19.97 10.91 -5.26
CA ARG A 531 19.27 11.95 -4.49
C ARG A 531 18.65 11.39 -3.19
N GLY A 532 18.70 12.20 -2.12
CA GLY A 532 18.18 11.82 -0.80
C GLY A 532 16.69 12.08 -0.62
N ASP A 533 16.17 13.15 -1.22
CA ASP A 533 14.81 13.65 -1.03
C ASP A 533 13.67 12.72 -1.53
N THR A 534 14.01 11.58 -2.09
CA THR A 534 13.05 10.49 -2.40
C THR A 534 12.91 9.48 -1.27
N PHE A 535 13.75 9.58 -0.23
CA PHE A 535 13.65 8.72 0.95
C PHE A 535 12.94 9.49 2.07
N PRO A 536 11.81 8.99 2.60
CA PRO A 536 11.16 9.63 3.74
C PRO A 536 12.11 9.91 4.90
N GLY A 537 12.10 11.15 5.39
CA GLY A 537 13.00 11.62 6.45
C GLY A 537 14.30 12.26 5.98
N LEU A 538 14.53 12.36 4.66
CA LEU A 538 15.64 13.09 4.06
C LEU A 538 15.12 14.21 3.15
N ASP A 539 15.97 15.23 2.92
CA ASP A 539 15.71 16.35 2.02
C ASP A 539 16.73 16.42 0.87
N SER A 540 16.70 17.51 0.10
CA SER A 540 17.55 17.73 -1.06
C SER A 540 19.03 18.02 -0.74
N GLU A 541 19.38 18.24 0.53
CA GLU A 541 20.77 18.39 0.98
C GLU A 541 21.47 17.03 1.13
N TRP A 542 20.69 15.93 1.19
CA TRP A 542 21.23 14.59 1.31
C TRP A 542 21.39 13.92 -0.05
N PHE A 543 22.49 13.20 -0.20
CA PHE A 543 22.72 12.30 -1.32
C PHE A 543 23.48 11.05 -0.88
N ARG A 544 23.24 9.93 -1.55
CA ARG A 544 23.97 8.69 -1.34
C ARG A 544 24.97 8.49 -2.47
N VAL A 545 26.19 8.16 -2.11
CA VAL A 545 27.29 7.88 -3.05
C VAL A 545 27.83 6.47 -2.80
N ARG A 546 27.95 5.63 -3.84
CA ARG A 546 28.64 4.35 -3.72
C ARG A 546 30.12 4.58 -3.42
N VAL A 547 30.76 3.65 -2.71
CA VAL A 547 32.21 3.68 -2.49
C VAL A 547 32.91 3.27 -3.81
N PRO A 548 33.56 4.21 -4.52
CA PRO A 548 34.23 3.93 -5.79
C PRO A 548 35.64 3.41 -5.59
N GLU A 549 36.21 2.86 -6.66
CA GLU A 549 37.65 2.59 -6.77
C GLU A 549 38.48 3.90 -6.72
N PRO A 550 39.80 3.81 -6.40
CA PRO A 550 40.64 4.99 -6.12
C PRO A 550 40.62 6.08 -7.20
N GLY A 551 40.61 5.72 -8.49
CA GLY A 551 40.62 6.70 -9.58
C GLY A 551 39.36 7.54 -9.64
N LEU A 552 38.17 6.90 -9.52
CA LEU A 552 36.89 7.60 -9.52
C LEU A 552 36.65 8.35 -8.19
N ARG A 553 37.19 7.83 -7.06
CA ARG A 553 37.20 8.55 -5.78
C ARG A 553 37.91 9.90 -5.90
N THR A 554 39.12 9.95 -6.48
CA THR A 554 39.87 11.20 -6.66
C THR A 554 39.07 12.21 -7.48
N ARG A 555 38.45 11.77 -8.60
CA ARG A 555 37.60 12.66 -9.41
C ARG A 555 36.39 13.21 -8.62
N LEU A 556 35.76 12.37 -7.79
CA LEU A 556 34.63 12.79 -6.94
C LEU A 556 35.09 13.86 -5.93
N VAL A 557 36.19 13.62 -5.22
CA VAL A 557 36.70 14.52 -4.19
C VAL A 557 37.15 15.85 -4.81
N ASP A 558 37.84 15.83 -5.96
CA ASP A 558 38.27 17.03 -6.69
C ASP A 558 37.05 17.84 -7.18
N ALA A 559 36.02 17.17 -7.68
CA ALA A 559 34.78 17.84 -8.11
C ALA A 559 34.08 18.52 -6.93
N LEU A 560 33.94 17.80 -5.80
CA LEU A 560 33.35 18.35 -4.59
C LEU A 560 34.16 19.54 -4.04
N GLY A 561 35.46 19.45 -3.98
CA GLY A 561 36.33 20.55 -3.52
C GLY A 561 36.10 21.82 -4.34
N LYS A 562 36.08 21.73 -5.67
CA LYS A 562 35.83 22.87 -6.57
C LYS A 562 34.44 23.48 -6.44
N GLU A 563 33.44 22.69 -6.13
CA GLU A 563 32.05 23.15 -6.04
C GLU A 563 31.67 23.69 -4.65
N MET A 564 32.58 23.50 -3.68
CA MET A 564 32.42 24.00 -2.31
C MET A 564 33.29 25.27 -2.03
N GLU A 565 34.28 25.59 -2.91
CA GLU A 565 34.98 26.87 -2.91
C GLU A 565 34.06 27.98 -3.45
#